data_13b64e0066f351a4e17df059ed01032e
#
_entry.id   13b64e0066f351a4e17df059ed01032e
#
_cell.length_a   1.000
_cell.length_b   1.000
_cell.length_c   1.000
_cell.angle_alpha   90.00
_cell.angle_beta   90.00
_cell.angle_gamma   90.00
#
_symmetry.space_group_name_H-M   'P 1'
#
loop_
_entity.id
_entity.type
_entity.pdbx_description
1 polymer ?
#
loop_
_entity_poly.entity_id
_entity_poly.type
_entity_poly.pdbx_seq_one_letter_code
_entity_poly.pdbx_strand_id
1 'polypeptide(L)'
;MSRIYPFRAGDVAEPMPQTPREAAAAAAPAQFLVASYNIHGGIGVDGRFLPKRIAGVLSELQADIVALQEVESRSTGFDMLAYLRDETGYHAIPGPTLTRHDGEYGNALLTRFPPSRVRQIDLSVGRHEPRGAIDATLSCPDGVHAAPLRVIATHLGLWPGERRMQVRRLLTSLAEQPGVPTVLLGDVNEWFLWGRPLRWLHAYFDGAPHVATFPSRMPVLALDRLWCCPRSVLASVSSHRSPLARIASDHLPLLARLHARPAVTAAPTSAAVADEEEDLARQADQPSR
;
A
#
# COMPACT_ATOMS: atom_id res chain seq x y z
N MET A 1 -48.66 -45.32 48.52
CA MET A 1 -47.67 -46.20 47.90
C MET A 1 -47.21 -45.56 46.62
N SER A 2 -46.09 -44.81 46.69
CA SER A 2 -45.49 -44.13 45.54
C SER A 2 -44.47 -45.04 44.88
N ARG A 3 -44.61 -45.28 43.61
CA ARG A 3 -43.61 -45.99 42.80
C ARG A 3 -42.64 -44.96 42.21
N ILE A 4 -41.35 -45.08 42.59
CA ILE A 4 -40.23 -44.34 42.03
C ILE A 4 -39.70 -45.18 40.85
N TYR A 5 -39.64 -44.58 39.66
CA TYR A 5 -38.96 -45.13 38.51
C TYR A 5 -37.51 -44.58 38.44
N PRO A 6 -36.50 -45.44 38.25
CA PRO A 6 -35.13 -44.95 38.14
C PRO A 6 -34.88 -44.30 36.77
N PHE A 7 -34.23 -43.12 36.79
CA PHE A 7 -33.74 -42.40 35.62
C PHE A 7 -32.53 -43.18 35.02
N ARG A 8 -32.62 -43.66 33.80
CA ARG A 8 -31.47 -44.21 33.09
C ARG A 8 -30.68 -43.07 32.47
N ALA A 9 -29.43 -42.86 32.92
CA ALA A 9 -28.39 -42.10 32.23
C ALA A 9 -27.92 -42.90 31.01
N GLY A 10 -27.98 -42.28 29.84
CA GLY A 10 -27.37 -42.86 28.64
C GLY A 10 -28.15 -42.55 27.36
N ASP A 11 -28.05 -41.34 26.89
CA ASP A 11 -28.15 -41.02 25.46
C ASP A 11 -27.44 -39.63 25.29
N VAL A 12 -26.11 -39.69 25.32
CA VAL A 12 -25.29 -38.62 24.75
C VAL A 12 -25.31 -38.87 23.25
N ALA A 13 -26.09 -38.08 22.52
CA ALA A 13 -26.11 -38.10 21.07
C ALA A 13 -24.67 -37.80 20.57
N GLU A 14 -24.07 -38.73 19.85
CA GLU A 14 -22.83 -38.49 19.14
C GLU A 14 -23.01 -37.33 18.16
N PRO A 15 -22.06 -36.37 18.07
CA PRO A 15 -22.14 -35.31 17.09
C PRO A 15 -22.11 -35.89 15.69
N MET A 16 -23.16 -35.60 14.91
CA MET A 16 -23.24 -36.01 13.51
C MET A 16 -21.99 -35.55 12.74
N PRO A 17 -21.43 -36.38 11.87
CA PRO A 17 -20.27 -36.01 11.05
C PRO A 17 -20.68 -34.82 10.16
N GLN A 18 -19.93 -33.73 10.25
CA GLN A 18 -20.13 -32.53 9.42
C GLN A 18 -19.99 -32.93 7.95
N THR A 19 -20.94 -32.50 7.12
CA THR A 19 -20.87 -32.75 5.68
C THR A 19 -19.67 -32.01 5.06
N PRO A 20 -19.02 -32.55 3.99
CA PRO A 20 -17.93 -31.90 3.31
C PRO A 20 -18.23 -30.46 2.85
N ARG A 21 -19.52 -30.13 2.71
CA ARG A 21 -20.00 -28.81 2.32
C ARG A 21 -20.00 -27.80 3.48
N GLU A 22 -20.18 -28.27 4.72
CA GLU A 22 -20.09 -27.43 5.93
C GLU A 22 -18.63 -27.17 6.31
N ALA A 23 -17.74 -28.16 6.10
CA ALA A 23 -16.30 -27.98 6.26
C ALA A 23 -15.71 -27.02 5.20
N ALA A 24 -16.25 -26.95 3.99
CA ALA A 24 -15.83 -26.00 2.94
C ALA A 24 -16.35 -24.57 3.16
N ALA A 25 -17.41 -24.37 3.97
CA ALA A 25 -17.89 -23.03 4.35
C ALA A 25 -17.03 -22.37 5.46
N ALA A 26 -16.08 -23.08 6.04
CA ALA A 26 -15.37 -22.71 7.25
C ALA A 26 -13.96 -22.14 7.03
N ALA A 27 -13.61 -21.54 5.88
CA ALA A 27 -12.42 -20.69 5.82
C ALA A 27 -12.43 -19.82 4.56
N ALA A 28 -13.15 -18.70 4.59
CA ALA A 28 -12.75 -17.59 3.73
C ALA A 28 -11.25 -17.33 4.02
N PRO A 29 -10.38 -17.22 2.98
CA PRO A 29 -8.97 -17.00 3.22
C PRO A 29 -8.83 -15.73 4.09
N ALA A 30 -8.02 -15.83 5.15
CA ALA A 30 -7.74 -14.69 5.98
C ALA A 30 -7.34 -13.51 5.08
N GLN A 31 -7.86 -12.34 5.34
CA GLN A 31 -7.61 -11.13 4.56
C GLN A 31 -7.02 -10.06 5.47
N PHE A 32 -6.16 -9.23 4.92
CA PHE A 32 -5.66 -8.05 5.60
C PHE A 32 -5.83 -6.80 4.72
N LEU A 33 -5.79 -5.64 5.35
CA LEU A 33 -6.08 -4.37 4.73
C LEU A 33 -4.80 -3.55 4.56
N VAL A 34 -4.60 -3.02 3.36
CA VAL A 34 -3.48 -2.12 3.03
C VAL A 34 -4.04 -0.82 2.49
N ALA A 35 -3.53 0.31 2.96
CA ALA A 35 -3.98 1.63 2.52
C ALA A 35 -2.82 2.49 2.02
N SER A 36 -3.11 3.37 1.06
CA SER A 36 -2.26 4.51 0.69
C SER A 36 -3.03 5.80 0.95
N TYR A 37 -2.40 6.77 1.58
CA TYR A 37 -3.03 8.03 1.92
C TYR A 37 -2.05 9.20 1.90
N ASN A 38 -2.19 10.09 0.91
CA ASN A 38 -1.54 11.39 0.93
C ASN A 38 -2.28 12.28 1.94
N ILE A 39 -1.59 12.67 3.02
CA ILE A 39 -2.19 13.38 4.15
C ILE A 39 -2.06 14.91 4.06
N HIS A 40 -1.45 15.43 2.99
CA HIS A 40 -1.28 16.86 2.73
C HIS A 40 -0.74 17.62 3.95
N GLY A 41 0.32 17.12 4.59
CA GLY A 41 0.91 17.70 5.79
C GLY A 41 -0.04 17.82 6.99
N GLY A 42 -1.19 17.11 6.99
CA GLY A 42 -2.23 17.24 8.00
C GLY A 42 -3.11 18.49 7.84
N ILE A 43 -3.05 19.14 6.66
CA ILE A 43 -3.84 20.31 6.33
C ILE A 43 -5.08 19.85 5.55
N GLY A 44 -6.24 20.10 6.11
CA GLY A 44 -7.51 19.76 5.47
C GLY A 44 -7.85 20.68 4.30
N VAL A 45 -8.88 20.32 3.51
CA VAL A 45 -9.38 21.12 2.38
C VAL A 45 -10.00 22.47 2.81
N ASP A 46 -10.12 22.70 4.11
CA ASP A 46 -10.50 23.97 4.73
C ASP A 46 -9.29 24.82 5.15
N GLY A 47 -8.08 24.43 4.77
CA GLY A 47 -6.82 25.10 5.10
C GLY A 47 -6.37 24.96 6.56
N ARG A 48 -7.05 24.13 7.37
CA ARG A 48 -6.74 23.98 8.80
C ARG A 48 -5.79 22.82 9.04
N PHE A 49 -4.71 23.08 9.76
CA PHE A 49 -3.82 22.04 10.27
C PHE A 49 -4.49 21.34 11.47
N LEU A 50 -4.98 20.13 11.28
CA LEU A 50 -5.69 19.35 12.28
C LEU A 50 -5.29 17.85 12.20
N PRO A 51 -4.12 17.47 12.75
CA PRO A 51 -3.60 16.10 12.71
C PRO A 51 -4.57 15.04 13.23
N LYS A 52 -5.41 15.39 14.21
CA LYS A 52 -6.44 14.49 14.74
C LYS A 52 -7.45 14.00 13.67
N ARG A 53 -7.63 14.76 12.58
CA ARG A 53 -8.48 14.30 11.47
C ARG A 53 -7.83 13.13 10.74
N ILE A 54 -6.50 13.21 10.55
CA ILE A 54 -5.74 12.11 9.93
C ILE A 54 -5.80 10.87 10.82
N ALA A 55 -5.54 11.01 12.13
CA ALA A 55 -5.67 9.90 13.09
C ALA A 55 -7.09 9.30 13.09
N GLY A 56 -8.12 10.14 13.03
CA GLY A 56 -9.52 9.71 12.90
C GLY A 56 -9.77 8.90 11.62
N VAL A 57 -9.25 9.35 10.46
CA VAL A 57 -9.35 8.60 9.19
C VAL A 57 -8.61 7.27 9.30
N LEU A 58 -7.40 7.23 9.88
CA LEU A 58 -6.67 5.97 10.09
C LEU A 58 -7.47 5.00 10.97
N SER A 59 -8.15 5.52 12.00
CA SER A 59 -9.05 4.73 12.84
C SER A 59 -10.25 4.17 12.07
N GLU A 60 -10.83 4.94 11.13
CA GLU A 60 -11.91 4.45 10.27
C GLU A 60 -11.43 3.35 9.30
N LEU A 61 -10.22 3.46 8.78
CA LEU A 61 -9.66 2.51 7.81
C LEU A 61 -9.43 1.13 8.39
N GLN A 62 -9.06 1.02 9.66
CA GLN A 62 -8.66 -0.24 10.32
C GLN A 62 -7.66 -1.05 9.49
N ALA A 63 -6.82 -0.37 8.70
CA ALA A 63 -5.86 -1.02 7.83
C ALA A 63 -4.68 -1.58 8.63
N ASP A 64 -4.13 -2.71 8.21
CA ASP A 64 -2.98 -3.34 8.86
C ASP A 64 -1.66 -2.69 8.46
N ILE A 65 -1.64 -2.10 7.25
CA ILE A 65 -0.50 -1.41 6.66
C ILE A 65 -0.99 -0.12 6.00
N VAL A 66 -0.36 1.02 6.29
CA VAL A 66 -0.72 2.32 5.70
C VAL A 66 0.54 3.03 5.20
N ALA A 67 0.62 3.23 3.90
CA ALA A 67 1.61 4.11 3.28
C ALA A 67 1.09 5.54 3.32
N LEU A 68 1.84 6.43 3.96
CA LEU A 68 1.52 7.84 4.05
C LEU A 68 2.46 8.65 3.15
N GLN A 69 1.92 9.65 2.49
CA GLN A 69 2.67 10.64 1.73
C GLN A 69 2.45 12.03 2.34
N GLU A 70 3.40 12.93 2.12
CA GLU A 70 3.40 14.28 2.65
C GLU A 70 3.33 14.34 4.18
N VAL A 71 4.08 13.46 4.82
CA VAL A 71 4.26 13.49 6.29
C VAL A 71 5.27 14.55 6.61
N GLU A 72 4.88 15.53 7.43
CA GLU A 72 5.69 16.66 7.82
C GLU A 72 5.93 16.68 9.33
N SER A 73 7.20 16.70 9.74
CA SER A 73 7.62 16.96 11.11
C SER A 73 8.15 18.39 11.19
N ARG A 74 7.54 19.25 12.00
CA ARG A 74 7.88 20.68 12.07
C ARG A 74 8.81 20.97 13.25
N SER A 75 9.81 21.79 13.05
CA SER A 75 10.72 22.25 14.10
C SER A 75 10.03 23.03 15.22
N THR A 76 8.79 23.48 14.98
CA THR A 76 7.91 24.09 16.01
C THR A 76 7.47 23.11 17.10
N GLY A 77 7.98 21.85 17.07
CA GLY A 77 7.79 20.86 18.11
C GLY A 77 6.65 19.85 17.84
N PHE A 78 6.03 19.87 16.64
CA PHE A 78 5.04 18.86 16.29
C PHE A 78 5.62 17.85 15.28
N ASP A 79 5.71 16.60 15.73
CA ASP A 79 6.09 15.45 14.90
C ASP A 79 4.85 14.66 14.50
N MET A 80 4.44 14.79 13.23
CA MET A 80 3.28 14.11 12.69
C MET A 80 3.40 12.59 12.78
N LEU A 81 4.58 12.04 12.47
CA LEU A 81 4.77 10.59 12.47
C LEU A 81 4.72 10.03 13.90
N ALA A 82 5.38 10.68 14.86
CA ALA A 82 5.30 10.30 16.25
C ALA A 82 3.87 10.38 16.80
N TYR A 83 3.15 11.46 16.48
CA TYR A 83 1.75 11.62 16.85
C TYR A 83 0.87 10.48 16.29
N LEU A 84 0.97 10.17 14.99
CA LEU A 84 0.18 9.12 14.38
C LEU A 84 0.55 7.71 14.90
N ARG A 85 1.83 7.47 15.20
CA ARG A 85 2.29 6.24 15.86
C ARG A 85 1.61 6.07 17.21
N ASP A 86 1.60 7.11 18.04
CA ASP A 86 1.05 7.07 19.39
C ASP A 86 -0.48 6.90 19.38
N GLU A 87 -1.17 7.54 18.43
CA GLU A 87 -2.62 7.40 18.27
C GLU A 87 -3.06 6.02 17.73
N THR A 88 -2.21 5.37 16.92
CA THR A 88 -2.56 4.09 16.28
C THR A 88 -1.96 2.88 16.97
N GLY A 89 -0.86 3.05 17.69
CA GLY A 89 -0.06 1.96 18.25
C GLY A 89 0.70 1.14 17.21
N TYR A 90 0.87 1.65 15.99
CA TYR A 90 1.56 0.93 14.90
C TYR A 90 3.08 1.12 14.97
N HIS A 91 3.81 0.18 14.37
CA HIS A 91 5.19 0.44 14.02
C HIS A 91 5.24 1.55 12.97
N ALA A 92 6.05 2.56 13.22
CA ALA A 92 6.21 3.70 12.32
C ALA A 92 7.59 3.67 11.67
N ILE A 93 7.62 3.65 10.35
CA ILE A 93 8.85 3.63 9.54
C ILE A 93 8.94 4.97 8.81
N PRO A 94 9.89 5.86 9.18
CA PRO A 94 10.09 7.13 8.50
C PRO A 94 10.73 6.95 7.13
N GLY A 95 10.36 7.80 6.18
CA GLY A 95 10.95 7.89 4.85
C GLY A 95 11.12 9.36 4.44
N PRO A 96 11.91 10.16 5.20
CA PRO A 96 12.13 11.55 4.85
C PRO A 96 12.85 11.63 3.49
N THR A 97 12.38 12.55 2.64
CA THR A 97 12.98 12.85 1.34
C THR A 97 13.60 14.24 1.33
N LEU A 98 13.14 15.12 2.21
CA LEU A 98 13.60 16.47 2.34
C LEU A 98 13.78 16.82 3.82
N THR A 99 15.01 17.21 4.19
CA THR A 99 15.32 17.76 5.50
C THR A 99 15.56 19.27 5.35
N ARG A 100 14.78 20.07 6.06
CA ARG A 100 14.88 21.53 6.11
C ARG A 100 15.30 21.95 7.52
N HIS A 101 15.66 23.22 7.67
CA HIS A 101 15.97 23.79 9.00
C HIS A 101 14.75 23.78 9.95
N ASP A 102 13.55 23.67 9.41
CA ASP A 102 12.26 23.70 10.11
C ASP A 102 11.59 22.32 10.19
N GLY A 103 12.26 21.23 9.80
CA GLY A 103 11.77 19.86 9.95
C GLY A 103 12.04 18.93 8.78
N GLU A 104 11.41 17.79 8.83
CA GLU A 104 11.49 16.74 7.80
C GLU A 104 10.16 16.61 7.06
N TYR A 105 10.24 16.27 5.78
CA TYR A 105 9.09 16.02 4.92
C TYR A 105 9.36 14.79 4.06
N GLY A 106 8.34 13.96 3.85
CA GLY A 106 8.48 12.79 3.01
C GLY A 106 7.35 11.78 3.17
N ASN A 107 7.72 10.52 3.03
CA ASN A 107 6.81 9.39 3.20
C ASN A 107 6.90 8.80 4.61
N ALA A 108 5.90 8.01 4.99
CA ALA A 108 5.99 7.11 6.14
C ALA A 108 5.23 5.82 5.87
N LEU A 109 5.59 4.77 6.57
CA LEU A 109 4.84 3.52 6.57
C LEU A 109 4.44 3.20 8.01
N LEU A 110 3.14 3.12 8.25
CA LEU A 110 2.57 2.62 9.50
C LEU A 110 2.13 1.17 9.30
N THR A 111 2.44 0.30 10.25
CA THR A 111 2.12 -1.12 10.13
C THR A 111 1.90 -1.79 11.47
N ARG A 112 0.93 -2.71 11.55
CA ARG A 112 0.76 -3.61 12.70
C ARG A 112 1.81 -4.71 12.73
N PHE A 113 2.44 -5.00 11.58
CA PHE A 113 3.42 -6.07 11.44
C PHE A 113 4.84 -5.54 11.67
N PRO A 114 5.66 -6.24 12.47
CA PRO A 114 7.02 -5.78 12.71
C PRO A 114 7.86 -5.82 11.41
N PRO A 115 8.62 -4.76 11.11
CA PRO A 115 9.54 -4.78 9.98
C PRO A 115 10.75 -5.68 10.29
N SER A 116 11.10 -6.58 9.38
CA SER A 116 12.32 -7.39 9.44
C SER A 116 13.47 -6.76 8.65
N ARG A 117 13.15 -5.95 7.65
CA ARG A 117 14.13 -5.21 6.84
C ARG A 117 13.50 -3.90 6.38
N VAL A 118 14.27 -2.82 6.41
CA VAL A 118 13.88 -1.51 5.87
C VAL A 118 15.02 -0.95 5.05
N ARG A 119 14.70 -0.42 3.88
CA ARG A 119 15.62 0.29 3.00
C ARG A 119 14.90 1.51 2.43
N GLN A 120 15.63 2.58 2.21
CA GLN A 120 15.14 3.73 1.45
C GLN A 120 15.72 3.71 0.04
N ILE A 121 14.89 4.01 -0.95
CA ILE A 121 15.28 4.13 -2.36
C ILE A 121 15.23 5.60 -2.70
N ASP A 122 16.36 6.17 -3.10
CA ASP A 122 16.43 7.54 -3.61
C ASP A 122 15.86 7.60 -5.03
N LEU A 123 14.78 8.35 -5.17
CA LEU A 123 14.10 8.61 -6.44
C LEU A 123 14.30 10.05 -6.92
N SER A 124 15.14 10.85 -6.28
CA SER A 124 15.38 12.25 -6.60
C SER A 124 15.94 12.42 -8.02
N VAL A 125 15.45 13.38 -8.78
CA VAL A 125 15.82 13.64 -10.17
C VAL A 125 16.21 15.09 -10.36
N GLY A 126 17.48 15.34 -10.63
CA GLY A 126 17.99 16.67 -10.95
C GLY A 126 17.75 17.69 -9.84
N ARG A 127 17.05 18.79 -10.18
CA ARG A 127 16.73 19.87 -9.24
C ARG A 127 15.27 19.88 -8.81
N HIS A 128 14.51 18.84 -9.14
CA HIS A 128 13.15 18.68 -8.67
C HIS A 128 13.12 18.41 -7.16
N GLU A 129 11.96 18.53 -6.56
CA GLU A 129 11.76 18.18 -5.16
C GLU A 129 12.21 16.73 -4.91
N PRO A 130 13.05 16.48 -3.90
CA PRO A 130 13.53 15.12 -3.61
C PRO A 130 12.38 14.16 -3.39
N ARG A 131 12.47 12.98 -4.00
CA ARG A 131 11.48 11.90 -3.88
C ARG A 131 12.17 10.62 -3.45
N GLY A 132 11.41 9.73 -2.83
CA GLY A 132 11.93 8.46 -2.36
C GLY A 132 10.86 7.40 -2.24
N ALA A 133 11.31 6.18 -1.95
CA ALA A 133 10.42 5.09 -1.56
C ALA A 133 10.97 4.38 -0.33
N ILE A 134 10.06 3.96 0.55
CA ILE A 134 10.35 3.04 1.65
C ILE A 134 10.16 1.63 1.12
N ASP A 135 11.19 0.80 1.17
CA ASP A 135 11.17 -0.62 0.81
C ASP A 135 11.30 -1.42 2.10
N ALA A 136 10.19 -1.92 2.61
CA ALA A 136 10.13 -2.64 3.88
C ALA A 136 9.69 -4.09 3.66
N THR A 137 10.35 -5.03 4.34
CA THR A 137 9.89 -6.42 4.46
C THR A 137 9.25 -6.58 5.83
N LEU A 138 8.00 -7.01 5.85
CA LEU A 138 7.20 -7.15 7.06
C LEU A 138 7.03 -8.62 7.41
N SER A 139 7.17 -8.95 8.70
CA SER A 139 6.92 -10.29 9.24
C SER A 139 5.43 -10.40 9.59
N CYS A 140 4.66 -10.98 8.69
CA CYS A 140 3.24 -11.21 8.96
C CYS A 140 3.07 -12.41 9.90
N PRO A 141 2.12 -12.35 10.88
CA PRO A 141 1.83 -13.49 11.74
C PRO A 141 1.33 -14.70 10.95
N ASP A 142 1.55 -15.89 11.52
CA ASP A 142 1.01 -17.15 10.99
C ASP A 142 -0.51 -17.03 10.84
N GLY A 143 -1.01 -17.41 9.65
CA GLY A 143 -2.43 -17.28 9.31
C GLY A 143 -2.81 -15.98 8.59
N VAL A 144 -2.01 -14.91 8.68
CA VAL A 144 -2.21 -13.68 7.90
C VAL A 144 -1.49 -13.77 6.56
N HIS A 145 -0.21 -14.15 6.56
CA HIS A 145 0.57 -14.39 5.33
C HIS A 145 1.67 -15.40 5.60
N ALA A 146 1.76 -16.45 4.77
CA ALA A 146 2.70 -17.56 4.98
C ALA A 146 4.17 -17.21 4.68
N ALA A 147 4.44 -16.05 4.11
CA ALA A 147 5.77 -15.57 3.75
C ALA A 147 5.90 -14.08 4.13
N PRO A 148 7.13 -13.57 4.31
CA PRO A 148 7.34 -12.13 4.49
C PRO A 148 6.75 -11.35 3.33
N LEU A 149 6.10 -10.23 3.64
CA LEU A 149 5.49 -9.33 2.66
C LEU A 149 6.42 -8.15 2.42
N ARG A 150 6.82 -7.94 1.19
CA ARG A 150 7.54 -6.72 0.79
C ARG A 150 6.55 -5.61 0.46
N VAL A 151 6.74 -4.44 1.06
CA VAL A 151 5.92 -3.25 0.84
C VAL A 151 6.81 -2.13 0.37
N ILE A 152 6.50 -1.56 -0.79
CA ILE A 152 7.19 -0.39 -1.33
C ILE A 152 6.20 0.78 -1.32
N ALA A 153 6.43 1.74 -0.42
CA ALA A 153 5.62 2.95 -0.28
C ALA A 153 6.34 4.13 -0.94
N THR A 154 5.68 4.83 -1.87
CA THR A 154 6.30 5.91 -2.65
C THR A 154 5.41 7.12 -2.83
N HIS A 155 6.03 8.25 -3.18
CA HIS A 155 5.38 9.44 -3.70
C HIS A 155 6.22 9.94 -4.87
N LEU A 156 5.68 9.88 -6.09
CA LEU A 156 6.39 10.27 -7.30
C LEU A 156 6.28 11.76 -7.58
N GLY A 157 7.17 12.25 -8.42
CA GLY A 157 7.23 13.65 -8.80
C GLY A 157 6.12 14.09 -9.76
N LEU A 158 5.98 15.42 -9.89
CA LEU A 158 4.91 16.02 -10.69
C LEU A 158 5.19 16.02 -12.20
N TRP A 159 6.46 15.92 -12.61
CA TRP A 159 6.84 16.04 -14.02
C TRP A 159 6.90 14.70 -14.74
N PRO A 160 6.37 14.57 -15.97
CA PRO A 160 6.36 13.30 -16.69
C PRO A 160 7.77 12.69 -16.93
N GLY A 161 8.78 13.54 -17.17
CA GLY A 161 10.18 13.11 -17.32
C GLY A 161 10.75 12.53 -16.04
N GLU A 162 10.49 13.21 -14.93
CA GLU A 162 10.87 12.80 -13.59
C GLU A 162 10.26 11.45 -13.23
N ARG A 163 8.95 11.28 -13.37
CA ARG A 163 8.25 10.01 -13.10
C ARG A 163 8.80 8.84 -13.90
N ARG A 164 9.17 9.07 -15.16
CA ARG A 164 9.81 8.02 -15.98
C ARG A 164 11.12 7.52 -15.38
N MET A 165 11.96 8.42 -14.89
CA MET A 165 13.22 8.03 -14.24
C MET A 165 12.96 7.34 -12.90
N GLN A 166 12.03 7.84 -12.12
CA GLN A 166 11.65 7.30 -10.83
C GLN A 166 11.10 5.88 -10.94
N VAL A 167 10.19 5.64 -11.89
CA VAL A 167 9.62 4.30 -12.13
C VAL A 167 10.69 3.32 -12.61
N ARG A 168 11.64 3.73 -13.47
CA ARG A 168 12.77 2.86 -13.84
C ARG A 168 13.58 2.42 -12.62
N ARG A 169 13.91 3.34 -11.70
CA ARG A 169 14.61 3.00 -10.46
C ARG A 169 13.81 2.05 -9.58
N LEU A 170 12.48 2.25 -9.48
CA LEU A 170 11.61 1.32 -8.77
C LEU A 170 11.62 -0.08 -9.40
N LEU A 171 11.53 -0.18 -10.72
CA LEU A 171 11.58 -1.46 -11.44
C LEU A 171 12.93 -2.17 -11.25
N THR A 172 14.05 -1.43 -11.29
CA THR A 172 15.38 -1.98 -10.97
C THR A 172 15.39 -2.56 -9.55
N SER A 173 14.89 -1.82 -8.57
CA SER A 173 14.81 -2.30 -7.18
C SER A 173 13.88 -3.51 -7.02
N LEU A 174 12.76 -3.55 -7.75
CA LEU A 174 11.84 -4.68 -7.74
C LEU A 174 12.51 -5.95 -8.29
N ALA A 175 13.31 -5.82 -9.34
CA ALA A 175 14.03 -6.93 -9.97
C ALA A 175 15.14 -7.54 -9.07
N GLU A 176 15.61 -6.83 -8.03
CA GLU A 176 16.61 -7.35 -7.09
C GLU A 176 16.08 -8.50 -6.21
N GLN A 177 14.77 -8.62 -6.02
CA GLN A 177 14.14 -9.63 -5.18
C GLN A 177 12.96 -10.30 -5.90
N PRO A 178 13.23 -11.09 -6.95
CA PRO A 178 12.18 -11.78 -7.69
C PRO A 178 11.49 -12.83 -6.80
N GLY A 179 10.18 -12.99 -7.00
CA GLY A 179 9.40 -14.04 -6.32
C GLY A 179 8.98 -13.71 -4.88
N VAL A 180 9.43 -12.60 -4.30
CA VAL A 180 8.93 -12.15 -2.99
C VAL A 180 7.57 -11.47 -3.20
N PRO A 181 6.51 -11.91 -2.48
CA PRO A 181 5.23 -11.23 -2.52
C PRO A 181 5.38 -9.74 -2.22
N THR A 182 5.00 -8.89 -3.18
CA THR A 182 5.29 -7.46 -3.11
C THR A 182 4.04 -6.63 -3.35
N VAL A 183 3.87 -5.59 -2.54
CA VAL A 183 2.89 -4.52 -2.73
C VAL A 183 3.64 -3.23 -2.99
N LEU A 184 3.40 -2.59 -4.13
CA LEU A 184 3.82 -1.23 -4.44
C LEU A 184 2.61 -0.31 -4.34
N LEU A 185 2.71 0.75 -3.54
CA LEU A 185 1.60 1.67 -3.38
C LEU A 185 2.09 3.10 -3.10
N GLY A 186 1.22 4.07 -3.37
CA GLY A 186 1.50 5.48 -3.12
C GLY A 186 0.80 6.42 -4.09
N ASP A 187 1.04 7.71 -3.90
CA ASP A 187 0.68 8.74 -4.85
C ASP A 187 1.72 8.77 -5.98
N VAL A 188 1.31 8.35 -7.17
CA VAL A 188 2.19 8.28 -8.34
C VAL A 188 2.11 9.52 -9.22
N ASN A 189 1.24 10.47 -8.89
CA ASN A 189 1.07 11.74 -9.61
C ASN A 189 0.91 11.60 -11.14
N GLU A 190 0.44 10.43 -11.62
CA GLU A 190 0.26 10.19 -13.04
C GLU A 190 -1.21 10.40 -13.43
N TRP A 191 -1.45 11.48 -14.11
CA TRP A 191 -2.78 11.93 -14.50
C TRP A 191 -3.28 11.22 -15.78
N PHE A 192 -2.34 10.77 -16.63
CA PHE A 192 -2.67 10.13 -17.89
C PHE A 192 -2.69 8.61 -17.72
N LEU A 193 -3.84 8.00 -17.98
CA LEU A 193 -4.02 6.54 -17.86
C LEU A 193 -3.10 5.73 -18.78
N TRP A 194 -2.64 6.34 -19.86
CA TRP A 194 -1.72 5.75 -20.85
C TRP A 194 -0.28 6.26 -20.69
N GLY A 195 0.03 6.96 -19.60
CA GLY A 195 1.38 7.45 -19.30
C GLY A 195 2.40 6.29 -19.29
N ARG A 196 3.60 6.53 -19.85
CA ARG A 196 4.66 5.50 -19.87
C ARG A 196 4.96 4.92 -18.48
N PRO A 197 5.04 5.71 -17.39
CA PRO A 197 5.26 5.19 -16.05
C PRO A 197 4.23 4.12 -15.64
N LEU A 198 2.93 4.40 -15.88
CA LEU A 198 1.86 3.44 -15.58
C LEU A 198 1.96 2.18 -16.44
N ARG A 199 2.23 2.32 -17.74
CA ARG A 199 2.37 1.15 -18.64
C ARG A 199 3.48 0.22 -18.19
N TRP A 200 4.63 0.74 -17.78
CA TRP A 200 5.73 -0.06 -17.27
C TRP A 200 5.39 -0.79 -15.96
N LEU A 201 4.75 -0.09 -15.02
CA LEU A 201 4.28 -0.71 -13.78
C LEU A 201 3.19 -1.76 -14.05
N HIS A 202 2.25 -1.48 -14.96
CA HIS A 202 1.22 -2.43 -15.36
C HIS A 202 1.81 -3.67 -16.02
N ALA A 203 2.85 -3.52 -16.85
CA ALA A 203 3.54 -4.66 -17.47
C ALA A 203 4.24 -5.54 -16.43
N TYR A 204 4.86 -4.92 -15.40
CA TYR A 204 5.54 -5.66 -14.34
C TYR A 204 4.56 -6.39 -13.40
N PHE A 205 3.44 -5.75 -13.04
CA PHE A 205 2.50 -6.23 -12.02
C PHE A 205 1.21 -6.86 -12.57
N ASP A 206 1.10 -7.03 -13.88
CA ASP A 206 -0.15 -7.49 -14.53
C ASP A 206 -1.36 -6.59 -14.21
N GLY A 207 -1.14 -5.28 -14.28
CA GLY A 207 -2.16 -4.25 -14.11
C GLY A 207 -2.44 -3.84 -12.66
N ALA A 208 -3.27 -2.81 -12.52
CA ALA A 208 -3.82 -2.33 -11.25
C ALA A 208 -5.24 -1.78 -11.46
N PRO A 209 -6.12 -1.87 -10.44
CA PRO A 209 -7.42 -1.22 -10.50
C PRO A 209 -7.29 0.30 -10.60
N HIS A 210 -8.20 0.91 -11.35
CA HIS A 210 -8.33 2.36 -11.45
C HIS A 210 -9.39 2.84 -10.47
N VAL A 211 -8.97 3.53 -9.40
CA VAL A 211 -9.86 4.06 -8.36
C VAL A 211 -9.55 5.55 -8.15
N ALA A 212 -10.53 6.42 -8.37
CA ALA A 212 -10.35 7.85 -8.18
C ALA A 212 -10.29 8.21 -6.68
N THR A 213 -9.26 9.01 -6.34
CA THR A 213 -8.96 9.47 -4.97
C THR A 213 -8.85 10.98 -4.87
N PHE A 214 -8.58 11.68 -5.97
CA PHE A 214 -8.34 13.12 -6.02
C PHE A 214 -9.32 13.85 -6.97
N PRO A 215 -9.75 15.09 -6.64
CA PRO A 215 -9.70 15.71 -5.31
C PRO A 215 -10.73 15.05 -4.36
N SER A 216 -10.46 15.05 -3.06
CA SER A 216 -11.23 14.28 -2.06
C SER A 216 -12.72 14.58 -2.03
N ARG A 217 -13.13 15.81 -2.31
CA ARG A 217 -14.55 16.22 -2.33
C ARG A 217 -15.31 15.63 -3.52
N MET A 218 -14.67 15.56 -4.68
CA MET A 218 -15.26 15.04 -5.93
C MET A 218 -14.16 14.27 -6.71
N PRO A 219 -13.84 13.03 -6.32
CA PRO A 219 -12.73 12.29 -6.88
C PRO A 219 -12.97 11.92 -8.34
N VAL A 220 -12.08 12.38 -9.21
CA VAL A 220 -12.08 12.14 -10.66
C VAL A 220 -10.74 11.60 -11.17
N LEU A 221 -9.63 11.85 -10.45
CA LEU A 221 -8.30 11.38 -10.79
C LEU A 221 -7.87 10.26 -9.85
N ALA A 222 -7.24 9.22 -10.41
CA ALA A 222 -6.65 8.13 -9.67
C ALA A 222 -5.13 8.36 -9.56
N LEU A 223 -4.71 9.27 -8.68
CA LEU A 223 -3.32 9.59 -8.44
C LEU A 223 -2.67 8.57 -7.50
N ASP A 224 -3.44 8.09 -6.53
CA ASP A 224 -3.04 7.03 -5.62
C ASP A 224 -3.26 5.66 -6.29
N ARG A 225 -2.25 4.80 -6.24
CA ARG A 225 -2.24 3.51 -6.90
C ARG A 225 -1.71 2.41 -5.99
N LEU A 226 -2.12 1.18 -6.31
CA LEU A 226 -1.63 -0.01 -5.64
C LEU A 226 -1.48 -1.15 -6.65
N TRP A 227 -0.33 -1.81 -6.62
CA TRP A 227 0.00 -3.00 -7.39
C TRP A 227 0.44 -4.12 -6.47
N CYS A 228 0.14 -5.35 -6.84
CA CYS A 228 0.58 -6.55 -6.12
C CYS A 228 1.24 -7.54 -7.07
N CYS A 229 2.31 -8.17 -6.60
CA CYS A 229 2.91 -9.32 -7.24
C CYS A 229 3.04 -10.47 -6.20
N PRO A 230 2.41 -11.63 -6.45
CA PRO A 230 1.55 -11.93 -7.60
C PRO A 230 0.22 -11.16 -7.55
N ARG A 231 -0.38 -10.89 -8.70
CA ARG A 231 -1.64 -10.15 -8.83
C ARG A 231 -2.81 -10.82 -8.09
N SER A 232 -2.78 -12.14 -7.96
CA SER A 232 -3.79 -12.95 -7.28
C SER A 232 -3.92 -12.65 -5.77
N VAL A 233 -2.94 -11.97 -5.16
CA VAL A 233 -3.03 -11.50 -3.78
C VAL A 233 -4.09 -10.44 -3.60
N LEU A 234 -4.36 -9.63 -4.63
CA LEU A 234 -5.30 -8.52 -4.55
C LEU A 234 -6.75 -8.98 -4.73
N ALA A 235 -7.54 -8.89 -3.66
CA ALA A 235 -8.97 -9.21 -3.67
C ALA A 235 -9.82 -8.03 -4.18
N SER A 236 -9.61 -6.82 -3.64
CA SER A 236 -10.37 -5.64 -4.04
C SER A 236 -9.61 -4.36 -3.73
N VAL A 237 -9.97 -3.27 -4.45
CA VAL A 237 -9.48 -1.91 -4.17
C VAL A 237 -10.66 -0.94 -4.21
N SER A 238 -10.70 0.00 -3.29
CA SER A 238 -11.71 1.06 -3.20
C SER A 238 -11.12 2.34 -2.63
N SER A 239 -11.80 3.47 -2.80
CA SER A 239 -11.48 4.70 -2.06
C SER A 239 -12.35 4.81 -0.82
N HIS A 240 -11.76 5.18 0.32
CA HIS A 240 -12.49 5.45 1.55
C HIS A 240 -13.11 6.85 1.51
N ARG A 241 -14.44 6.94 1.57
CA ARG A 241 -15.21 8.17 1.27
C ARG A 241 -16.03 8.67 2.46
N SER A 242 -15.53 8.54 3.68
CA SER A 242 -16.23 9.06 4.85
C SER A 242 -16.37 10.60 4.81
N PRO A 243 -17.29 11.19 5.53
CA PRO A 243 -17.37 12.64 5.70
C PRO A 243 -16.05 13.22 6.25
N LEU A 244 -15.36 12.50 7.15
CA LEU A 244 -14.08 12.92 7.72
C LEU A 244 -12.97 12.87 6.66
N ALA A 245 -12.85 11.79 5.89
CA ALA A 245 -11.83 11.65 4.84
C ALA A 245 -11.93 12.75 3.78
N ARG A 246 -13.15 13.19 3.43
CA ARG A 246 -13.39 14.26 2.45
C ARG A 246 -12.88 15.63 2.88
N ILE A 247 -12.66 15.86 4.17
CA ILE A 247 -12.20 17.15 4.70
C ILE A 247 -10.79 17.10 5.28
N ALA A 248 -10.28 15.90 5.60
CA ALA A 248 -9.02 15.73 6.30
C ALA A 248 -7.79 15.96 5.41
N SER A 249 -7.90 15.67 4.11
CA SER A 249 -6.88 15.89 3.08
C SER A 249 -7.55 16.22 1.76
N ASP A 250 -6.81 16.70 0.77
CA ASP A 250 -7.25 16.85 -0.62
C ASP A 250 -7.25 15.53 -1.39
N HIS A 251 -6.67 14.46 -0.85
CA HIS A 251 -6.79 13.08 -1.31
C HIS A 251 -7.73 12.26 -0.43
N LEU A 252 -8.38 11.25 -1.02
CA LEU A 252 -9.05 10.18 -0.29
C LEU A 252 -8.08 9.00 -0.12
N PRO A 253 -8.15 8.28 1.03
CA PRO A 253 -7.39 7.05 1.16
C PRO A 253 -7.79 6.01 0.10
N LEU A 254 -6.80 5.37 -0.52
CA LEU A 254 -6.96 4.15 -1.30
C LEU A 254 -6.85 2.97 -0.35
N LEU A 255 -7.84 2.08 -0.36
CA LEU A 255 -7.90 0.91 0.51
C LEU A 255 -7.97 -0.37 -0.33
N ALA A 256 -7.09 -1.31 -0.05
CA ALA A 256 -7.05 -2.62 -0.69
C ALA A 256 -7.25 -3.74 0.32
N ARG A 257 -7.99 -4.78 -0.10
CA ARG A 257 -8.06 -6.06 0.60
C ARG A 257 -7.13 -7.04 -0.09
N LEU A 258 -6.28 -7.68 0.69
CA LEU A 258 -5.33 -8.67 0.20
C LEU A 258 -5.63 -10.03 0.81
N HIS A 259 -5.50 -11.10 0.02
CA HIS A 259 -5.58 -12.47 0.52
C HIS A 259 -4.33 -12.82 1.33
N ALA A 260 -4.52 -13.45 2.47
CA ALA A 260 -3.44 -13.83 3.37
C ALA A 260 -2.50 -14.92 2.81
N ARG A 261 -2.98 -15.72 1.85
CA ARG A 261 -2.19 -16.76 1.16
C ARG A 261 -2.30 -16.52 -0.34
N PRO A 262 -1.23 -16.08 -1.02
CA PRO A 262 -1.24 -16.11 -2.47
C PRO A 262 -1.29 -17.57 -2.94
N ALA A 263 -2.16 -17.85 -3.91
CA ALA A 263 -1.99 -19.08 -4.71
C ALA A 263 -0.59 -19.03 -5.33
N VAL A 264 0.16 -20.13 -5.23
CA VAL A 264 1.50 -20.24 -5.83
C VAL A 264 1.34 -20.13 -7.35
N THR A 265 1.56 -18.96 -7.90
CA THR A 265 1.66 -18.73 -9.34
C THR A 265 3.09 -18.32 -9.65
N ALA A 266 3.61 -18.86 -10.75
CA ALA A 266 4.97 -18.61 -11.21
C ALA A 266 5.30 -17.12 -11.30
N ALA A 267 6.56 -16.77 -11.03
CA ALA A 267 7.07 -15.40 -11.15
C ALA A 267 6.78 -14.82 -12.54
N PRO A 268 6.53 -13.50 -12.66
CA PRO A 268 6.40 -12.86 -13.96
C PRO A 268 7.71 -13.04 -14.75
N THR A 269 7.58 -13.43 -15.99
CA THR A 269 8.71 -13.71 -16.89
C THR A 269 9.45 -12.40 -17.16
N SER A 270 10.77 -12.41 -17.02
CA SER A 270 11.72 -11.31 -17.25
C SER A 270 11.72 -10.72 -18.70
N ALA A 271 10.80 -11.14 -19.56
CA ALA A 271 10.79 -10.75 -20.98
C ALA A 271 10.52 -9.24 -21.24
N ALA A 272 9.89 -8.54 -20.29
CA ALA A 272 9.54 -7.13 -20.50
C ALA A 272 10.73 -6.14 -20.35
N VAL A 273 11.86 -6.59 -19.77
CA VAL A 273 13.04 -5.73 -19.58
C VAL A 273 14.01 -5.80 -20.76
N ALA A 274 14.02 -6.93 -21.51
CA ALA A 274 14.93 -7.15 -22.60
C ALA A 274 14.58 -6.37 -23.89
N ASP A 275 13.28 -6.21 -24.18
CA ASP A 275 12.83 -5.48 -25.39
C ASP A 275 13.10 -3.97 -25.31
N GLU A 276 13.28 -3.40 -24.12
CA GLU A 276 13.51 -1.96 -23.93
C GLU A 276 14.99 -1.56 -23.97
N GLU A 277 15.93 -2.46 -23.65
CA GLU A 277 17.37 -2.20 -23.86
C GLU A 277 17.71 -2.11 -25.34
N GLU A 278 17.02 -2.89 -26.20
CA GLU A 278 17.18 -2.81 -27.67
C GLU A 278 16.61 -1.51 -28.24
N ASP A 279 15.52 -0.99 -27.71
CA ASP A 279 14.90 0.26 -28.19
C ASP A 279 15.72 1.51 -27.75
N LEU A 280 16.41 1.44 -26.60
CA LEU A 280 17.32 2.49 -26.13
C LEU A 280 18.63 2.53 -26.93
N ALA A 281 19.15 1.38 -27.34
CA ALA A 281 20.32 1.30 -28.21
C ALA A 281 20.06 1.89 -29.60
N ARG A 282 18.85 1.66 -30.15
CA ARG A 282 18.43 2.21 -31.45
C ARG A 282 18.18 3.73 -31.42
N GLN A 283 17.81 4.33 -30.28
CA GLN A 283 17.60 5.78 -30.17
C GLN A 283 18.92 6.56 -29.92
N ALA A 284 19.95 5.91 -29.42
CA ALA A 284 21.27 6.53 -29.22
C ALA A 284 22.08 6.67 -30.51
N ASP A 285 21.73 5.93 -31.57
CA ASP A 285 22.49 5.87 -32.82
C ASP A 285 21.86 6.71 -33.97
N GLN A 286 20.89 7.59 -33.65
CA GLN A 286 20.37 8.54 -34.64
C GLN A 286 21.16 9.86 -34.62
N PRO A 287 21.90 10.21 -35.69
CA PRO A 287 22.60 11.48 -35.76
C PRO A 287 21.61 12.64 -35.78
N SER A 288 21.92 13.65 -34.96
CA SER A 288 21.19 14.93 -34.91
C SER A 288 21.08 15.55 -36.32
N ARG A 289 19.88 15.75 -36.77
CA ARG A 289 19.57 16.68 -37.88
C ARG A 289 19.01 17.96 -37.33
#